data_b1654441b686a46fcbbb1afa277be018
#
_entry.id   b1654441b686a46fcbbb1afa277be018
#
_cell.length_a   1.000
_cell.length_b   1.000
_cell.length_c   1.000
_cell.angle_alpha   90.00
_cell.angle_beta   90.00
_cell.angle_gamma   90.00
#
_symmetry.space_group_name_H-M   'P 1'
#
loop_
_entity.id
_entity.type
_entity.pdbx_description
1 polymer ?
#
loop_
_entity_poly.entity_id
_entity_poly.type
_entity_poly.pdbx_seq_one_letter_code
_entity_poly.pdbx_strand_id
1 'polypeptide(L)'
;MSRKRRKAWACPSSCARVNKIRQCAGTGGSKKEAFLRSGKGFTLLEVLIAVGIFSLVLAALYSTFFLSRRALDVADGSLLKLQEARFFLDTLKREIESAVYSEDKPYTVFKIDDRDYYGRQTSQIIVTSLSPLIKGLSKIKYAVEERDGRLIIRKSMITAFTQASEDRGMDLLEDVASFTLEVKLNDRWVKTWDSRLAKSIPEEVRITLAVFIRDKENEGDSRMPFSVSEIARPRIGRTI
;
A
#
# COMPACT_ATOMS: atom_id res chain seq x y z
N MET A 1 -20.89 -38.67 10.76
CA MET A 1 -22.24 -38.36 11.26
C MET A 1 -22.16 -37.09 12.11
N SER A 2 -22.62 -35.94 11.60
CA SER A 2 -23.18 -34.84 12.39
C SER A 2 -23.66 -33.75 11.44
N ARG A 3 -24.94 -33.46 11.53
CA ARG A 3 -25.72 -32.58 10.63
C ARG A 3 -25.47 -31.11 10.93
N LYS A 4 -25.10 -30.32 9.91
CA LYS A 4 -25.18 -28.87 9.93
C LYS A 4 -26.63 -28.40 9.84
N ARG A 5 -27.11 -27.69 10.84
CA ARG A 5 -28.39 -26.96 10.84
C ARG A 5 -28.22 -25.60 10.13
N ARG A 6 -28.99 -25.43 9.07
CA ARG A 6 -29.20 -24.10 8.45
C ARG A 6 -30.30 -23.39 9.24
N LYS A 7 -30.02 -22.17 9.71
CA LYS A 7 -31.04 -21.27 10.25
C LYS A 7 -31.69 -20.52 9.12
N ALA A 8 -32.98 -20.75 8.90
CA ALA A 8 -33.83 -19.94 8.02
C ALA A 8 -34.23 -18.68 8.76
N TRP A 9 -34.15 -17.55 8.09
CA TRP A 9 -34.71 -16.28 8.54
C TRP A 9 -36.14 -16.19 8.05
N ALA A 10 -37.10 -16.15 8.98
CA ALA A 10 -38.51 -15.97 8.73
C ALA A 10 -38.84 -14.48 8.64
N CYS A 11 -39.57 -14.10 7.60
CA CYS A 11 -40.30 -12.86 7.50
C CYS A 11 -41.56 -12.89 8.36
N PRO A 12 -41.92 -11.86 9.09
CA PRO A 12 -43.26 -11.73 9.61
C PRO A 12 -44.14 -10.94 8.64
N SER A 13 -45.04 -11.64 8.03
CA SER A 13 -46.24 -11.12 7.40
C SER A 13 -47.21 -10.62 8.48
N SER A 14 -47.66 -9.41 8.40
CA SER A 14 -48.91 -8.98 9.05
C SER A 14 -49.72 -8.21 8.04
N CYS A 15 -50.70 -8.89 7.57
CA CYS A 15 -51.76 -8.46 6.68
C CYS A 15 -53.01 -8.23 7.52
N ALA A 16 -53.85 -7.37 7.04
CA ALA A 16 -55.31 -7.32 7.23
C ALA A 16 -55.87 -6.40 8.34
N ARG A 17 -56.65 -5.47 7.93
CA ARG A 17 -58.11 -5.46 7.94
C ARG A 17 -58.66 -4.08 7.52
N VAL A 18 -59.31 -4.00 6.38
CA VAL A 18 -60.71 -4.15 6.11
C VAL A 18 -61.59 -2.98 6.58
N ASN A 19 -62.03 -2.25 5.59
CA ASN A 19 -63.36 -1.73 5.32
C ASN A 19 -64.25 -1.24 6.49
N LYS A 20 -64.63 0.03 6.43
CA LYS A 20 -66.06 0.37 6.71
C LYS A 20 -66.45 1.68 6.01
N ILE A 21 -67.28 1.49 4.98
CA ILE A 21 -68.07 2.50 4.30
C ILE A 21 -69.06 3.08 5.31
N ARG A 22 -69.11 4.38 5.48
CA ARG A 22 -70.30 5.09 5.95
C ARG A 22 -70.55 6.27 5.02
N GLN A 23 -71.54 6.10 4.21
CA GLN A 23 -72.26 7.18 3.53
C GLN A 23 -72.95 8.05 4.58
N CYS A 24 -72.64 9.31 4.56
CA CYS A 24 -73.60 10.33 5.10
C CYS A 24 -73.78 11.33 4.00
N ALA A 25 -75.03 11.31 3.45
CA ALA A 25 -75.53 12.34 2.62
C ALA A 25 -75.75 13.59 3.49
N GLY A 26 -75.24 14.71 3.05
CA GLY A 26 -75.44 16.04 3.64
C GLY A 26 -75.33 17.05 2.54
N THR A 27 -76.53 17.49 2.07
CA THR A 27 -76.76 18.61 1.20
C THR A 27 -76.24 19.91 1.82
N GLY A 28 -75.46 20.66 1.05
CA GLY A 28 -75.05 22.01 1.53
C GLY A 28 -74.06 22.66 0.54
N GLY A 29 -74.61 23.48 -0.33
CA GLY A 29 -74.09 24.73 -0.86
C GLY A 29 -72.68 24.70 -1.48
N SER A 30 -72.61 24.35 -2.75
CA SER A 30 -71.45 24.60 -3.59
C SER A 30 -71.14 26.09 -3.74
N LYS A 31 -70.28 26.66 -2.93
CA LYS A 31 -69.48 27.80 -3.36
C LYS A 31 -68.18 27.24 -3.95
N LYS A 32 -68.16 27.03 -5.25
CA LYS A 32 -66.91 26.83 -6.01
C LYS A 32 -66.15 28.14 -5.96
N GLU A 33 -65.33 28.30 -4.98
CA GLU A 33 -64.25 29.26 -5.06
C GLU A 33 -63.32 28.78 -6.17
N ALA A 34 -63.50 29.30 -7.35
CA ALA A 34 -62.58 29.19 -8.44
C ALA A 34 -61.29 29.90 -8.00
N PHE A 35 -60.35 29.12 -7.48
CA PHE A 35 -59.03 29.57 -7.29
C PHE A 35 -58.43 29.83 -8.69
N LEU A 36 -58.67 31.04 -9.17
CA LEU A 36 -58.07 31.59 -10.37
C LEU A 36 -56.58 31.59 -10.11
N ARG A 37 -55.91 30.52 -10.49
CA ARG A 37 -54.47 30.49 -10.68
C ARG A 37 -54.13 31.59 -11.68
N SER A 38 -53.83 32.77 -11.16
CA SER A 38 -53.22 33.83 -11.95
C SER A 38 -51.92 33.27 -12.52
N GLY A 39 -51.99 32.77 -13.73
CA GLY A 39 -50.83 32.33 -14.49
C GLY A 39 -50.01 33.57 -14.87
N LYS A 40 -49.23 34.06 -13.91
CA LYS A 40 -48.17 35.02 -14.21
C LYS A 40 -47.14 34.26 -15.03
N GLY A 41 -47.09 34.49 -16.33
CA GLY A 41 -46.00 33.97 -17.17
C GLY A 41 -44.68 34.51 -16.67
N PHE A 42 -43.63 33.67 -16.73
CA PHE A 42 -42.28 34.07 -16.39
C PHE A 42 -41.83 35.21 -17.30
N THR A 43 -41.22 36.22 -16.71
CA THR A 43 -40.59 37.28 -17.48
C THR A 43 -39.27 36.81 -18.05
N LEU A 44 -38.91 37.29 -19.23
CA LEU A 44 -37.63 36.98 -19.87
C LEU A 44 -36.46 37.37 -18.96
N LEU A 45 -36.59 38.43 -18.20
CA LEU A 45 -35.61 38.87 -17.21
C LEU A 45 -35.39 37.85 -16.08
N GLU A 46 -36.49 37.27 -15.56
CA GLU A 46 -36.43 36.27 -14.48
C GLU A 46 -35.71 35.00 -14.92
N VAL A 47 -35.96 34.55 -16.15
CA VAL A 47 -35.22 33.40 -16.73
C VAL A 47 -33.76 33.73 -16.90
N LEU A 48 -33.39 34.91 -17.37
CA LEU A 48 -32.00 35.33 -17.50
C LEU A 48 -31.26 35.34 -16.14
N ILE A 49 -31.88 35.89 -15.12
CA ILE A 49 -31.31 35.92 -13.76
C ILE A 49 -31.17 34.50 -13.21
N ALA A 50 -32.19 33.64 -13.37
CA ALA A 50 -32.16 32.26 -12.92
C ALA A 50 -31.02 31.46 -13.59
N VAL A 51 -30.84 31.60 -14.91
CA VAL A 51 -29.74 30.95 -15.65
C VAL A 51 -28.39 31.51 -15.20
N GLY A 52 -28.29 32.81 -14.95
CA GLY A 52 -27.09 33.44 -14.44
C GLY A 52 -26.66 32.87 -13.08
N ILE A 53 -27.58 32.81 -12.12
CA ILE A 53 -27.33 32.24 -10.79
C ILE A 53 -26.98 30.75 -10.90
N PHE A 54 -27.75 30.01 -11.71
CA PHE A 54 -27.50 28.58 -11.92
C PHE A 54 -26.12 28.33 -12.51
N SER A 55 -25.68 29.12 -13.49
CA SER A 55 -24.34 29.01 -14.06
C SER A 55 -23.25 29.27 -13.03
N LEU A 56 -23.46 30.23 -12.13
CA LEU A 56 -22.52 30.57 -11.07
C LEU A 56 -22.41 29.43 -10.04
N VAL A 57 -23.51 28.82 -9.66
CA VAL A 57 -23.57 27.65 -8.77
C VAL A 57 -22.86 26.44 -9.41
N LEU A 58 -23.14 26.18 -10.70
CA LEU A 58 -22.47 25.11 -11.43
C LEU A 58 -20.95 25.31 -11.52
N ALA A 59 -20.52 26.55 -11.78
CA ALA A 59 -19.10 26.87 -11.82
C ALA A 59 -18.41 26.61 -10.46
N ALA A 60 -19.07 27.01 -9.36
CA ALA A 60 -18.56 26.74 -8.02
C ALA A 60 -18.49 25.24 -7.70
N LEU A 61 -19.52 24.48 -8.03
CA LEU A 61 -19.54 23.02 -7.86
C LEU A 61 -18.46 22.33 -8.69
N TYR A 62 -18.31 22.74 -9.96
CA TYR A 62 -17.29 22.20 -10.85
C TYR A 62 -15.88 22.45 -10.33
N SER A 63 -15.61 23.67 -9.87
CA SER A 63 -14.31 24.03 -9.30
C SER A 63 -13.98 23.19 -8.06
N THR A 64 -14.95 23.00 -7.15
CA THR A 64 -14.77 22.17 -5.96
C THR A 64 -14.53 20.70 -6.32
N PHE A 65 -15.27 20.17 -7.27
CA PHE A 65 -15.09 18.81 -7.75
C PHE A 65 -13.71 18.59 -8.39
N PHE A 66 -13.26 19.54 -9.21
CA PHE A 66 -11.96 19.46 -9.85
C PHE A 66 -10.81 19.49 -8.83
N LEU A 67 -10.91 20.38 -7.83
CA LEU A 67 -9.93 20.45 -6.75
C LEU A 67 -9.89 19.15 -5.93
N SER A 68 -11.06 18.58 -5.61
CA SER A 68 -11.14 17.30 -4.89
C SER A 68 -10.53 16.16 -5.69
N ARG A 69 -10.82 16.09 -7.00
CA ARG A 69 -10.20 15.08 -7.88
C ARG A 69 -8.68 15.18 -7.89
N ARG A 70 -8.16 16.40 -8.05
CA ARG A 70 -6.71 16.63 -8.05
C ARG A 70 -6.05 16.20 -6.73
N ALA A 71 -6.67 16.51 -5.60
CA ALA A 71 -6.18 16.08 -4.29
C ALA A 71 -6.15 14.56 -4.14
N LEU A 72 -7.17 13.85 -4.66
CA LEU A 72 -7.21 12.38 -4.65
C LEU A 72 -6.11 11.78 -5.53
N ASP A 73 -5.90 12.30 -6.74
CA ASP A 73 -4.87 11.78 -7.66
C ASP A 73 -3.45 11.90 -7.07
N VAL A 74 -3.18 12.96 -6.31
CA VAL A 74 -1.90 13.14 -5.60
C VAL A 74 -1.80 12.16 -4.44
N ALA A 75 -2.87 12.01 -3.65
CA ALA A 75 -2.90 11.09 -2.52
C ALA A 75 -2.71 9.62 -2.95
N ASP A 76 -3.38 9.20 -4.03
CA ASP A 76 -3.30 7.83 -4.54
C ASP A 76 -1.88 7.47 -5.00
N GLY A 77 -1.18 8.37 -5.67
CA GLY A 77 0.21 8.15 -6.09
C GLY A 77 1.17 7.95 -4.90
N SER A 78 1.00 8.76 -3.86
CA SER A 78 1.79 8.68 -2.64
C SER A 78 1.50 7.39 -1.85
N LEU A 79 0.23 7.04 -1.72
CA LEU A 79 -0.21 5.82 -1.01
C LEU A 79 0.31 4.56 -1.69
N LEU A 80 0.27 4.50 -3.02
CA LEU A 80 0.77 3.35 -3.77
C LEU A 80 2.26 3.14 -3.50
N LYS A 81 3.07 4.20 -3.55
CA LYS A 81 4.52 4.12 -3.28
C LYS A 81 4.83 3.66 -1.86
N LEU A 82 4.03 4.13 -0.88
CA LEU A 82 4.14 3.67 0.51
C LEU A 82 3.78 2.20 0.67
N GLN A 83 2.77 1.72 -0.05
CA GLN A 83 2.39 0.30 -0.03
C GLN A 83 3.48 -0.57 -0.65
N GLU A 84 4.09 -0.16 -1.77
CA GLU A 84 5.24 -0.84 -2.37
C GLU A 84 6.41 -0.94 -1.39
N ALA A 85 6.76 0.17 -0.73
CA ALA A 85 7.84 0.21 0.25
C ALA A 85 7.57 -0.72 1.46
N ARG A 86 6.33 -0.72 1.98
CA ARG A 86 5.93 -1.62 3.08
C ARG A 86 5.96 -3.09 2.65
N PHE A 87 5.43 -3.40 1.48
CA PHE A 87 5.46 -4.77 0.95
C PHE A 87 6.90 -5.28 0.77
N PHE A 88 7.79 -4.43 0.28
CA PHE A 88 9.21 -4.73 0.18
C PHE A 88 9.82 -5.05 1.56
N LEU A 89 9.58 -4.17 2.55
CA LEU A 89 10.09 -4.34 3.92
C LEU A 89 9.57 -5.63 4.56
N ASP A 90 8.27 -5.89 4.45
CA ASP A 90 7.65 -7.12 4.96
C ASP A 90 8.25 -8.38 4.33
N THR A 91 8.50 -8.34 3.02
CA THR A 91 9.10 -9.46 2.28
C THR A 91 10.53 -9.70 2.73
N LEU A 92 11.35 -8.65 2.78
CA LEU A 92 12.74 -8.73 3.21
C LEU A 92 12.84 -9.20 4.67
N LYS A 93 11.99 -8.65 5.55
CA LYS A 93 11.92 -9.07 6.96
C LYS A 93 11.64 -10.56 7.11
N ARG A 94 10.64 -11.08 6.41
CA ARG A 94 10.30 -12.52 6.43
C ARG A 94 11.46 -13.39 5.93
N GLU A 95 12.16 -12.96 4.90
CA GLU A 95 13.30 -13.69 4.37
C GLU A 95 14.51 -13.68 5.34
N ILE A 96 14.74 -12.56 6.01
CA ILE A 96 15.73 -12.46 7.09
C ILE A 96 15.31 -13.33 8.29
N GLU A 97 14.04 -13.28 8.70
CA GLU A 97 13.53 -14.08 9.82
C GLU A 97 13.59 -15.60 9.55
N SER A 98 13.49 -16.00 8.28
CA SER A 98 13.62 -17.41 7.85
C SER A 98 15.03 -17.78 7.38
N ALA A 99 16.02 -16.94 7.66
CA ALA A 99 17.41 -17.19 7.30
C ALA A 99 17.95 -18.46 7.99
N VAL A 100 18.69 -19.25 7.22
CA VAL A 100 19.32 -20.49 7.67
C VAL A 100 20.82 -20.37 7.50
N TYR A 101 21.55 -20.69 8.57
CA TYR A 101 23.01 -20.76 8.55
C TYR A 101 23.48 -21.97 9.35
N SER A 102 24.49 -22.66 8.83
CA SER A 102 25.22 -23.73 9.50
C SER A 102 26.70 -23.64 9.11
N GLU A 103 27.60 -23.69 10.08
CA GLU A 103 29.03 -23.61 9.86
C GLU A 103 29.52 -24.73 8.94
N ASP A 104 28.96 -25.94 9.09
CA ASP A 104 29.35 -27.14 8.33
C ASP A 104 28.85 -27.13 6.87
N LYS A 105 28.00 -26.18 6.50
CA LYS A 105 27.35 -26.16 5.19
C LYS A 105 27.76 -24.94 4.37
N PRO A 106 28.68 -25.07 3.41
CA PRO A 106 29.25 -23.93 2.67
C PRO A 106 28.26 -23.23 1.77
N TYR A 107 27.08 -23.82 1.50
CA TYR A 107 26.03 -23.22 0.71
C TYR A 107 25.13 -22.29 1.52
N THR A 108 25.25 -22.28 2.86
CA THR A 108 24.53 -21.36 3.73
C THR A 108 25.34 -20.07 3.92
N VAL A 109 24.68 -18.93 3.80
CA VAL A 109 25.33 -17.62 3.96
C VAL A 109 24.34 -16.60 4.52
N PHE A 110 24.85 -15.77 5.40
CA PHE A 110 24.20 -14.53 5.82
C PHE A 110 25.27 -13.43 5.81
N LYS A 111 25.17 -12.52 4.84
CA LYS A 111 26.17 -11.48 4.65
C LYS A 111 25.50 -10.15 4.37
N ILE A 112 25.95 -9.10 5.06
CA ILE A 112 25.56 -7.71 4.82
C ILE A 112 26.82 -6.92 4.54
N ASP A 113 26.81 -6.20 3.42
CA ASP A 113 27.88 -5.30 3.02
C ASP A 113 27.32 -3.87 2.95
N ASP A 114 28.01 -2.93 3.60
CA ASP A 114 27.75 -1.50 3.45
C ASP A 114 28.31 -1.00 2.10
N ARG A 115 27.55 -0.18 1.42
CA ARG A 115 27.91 0.40 0.12
C ARG A 115 27.51 1.88 0.08
N ASP A 116 28.16 2.63 -0.74
CA ASP A 116 27.85 4.01 -1.03
C ASP A 116 27.72 4.21 -2.54
N TYR A 117 26.65 4.89 -2.93
CA TYR A 117 26.43 5.31 -4.30
C TYR A 117 26.34 6.85 -4.33
N TYR A 118 27.45 7.50 -4.66
CA TYR A 118 27.55 8.97 -4.77
C TYR A 118 27.02 9.71 -3.53
N GLY A 119 27.43 9.28 -2.32
CA GLY A 119 27.00 9.85 -1.06
C GLY A 119 25.64 9.36 -0.56
N ARG A 120 24.97 8.44 -1.28
CA ARG A 120 23.74 7.78 -0.83
C ARG A 120 24.09 6.47 -0.16
N GLN A 121 23.74 6.36 1.11
CA GLN A 121 24.02 5.12 1.86
C GLN A 121 23.12 3.99 1.34
N THR A 122 23.77 2.90 0.98
CA THR A 122 23.10 1.68 0.51
C THR A 122 23.72 0.46 1.15
N SER A 123 23.00 -0.63 1.22
CA SER A 123 23.49 -1.91 1.69
C SER A 123 23.14 -3.00 0.69
N GLN A 124 23.94 -4.06 0.71
CA GLN A 124 23.65 -5.30 0.02
C GLN A 124 23.52 -6.40 1.06
N ILE A 125 22.52 -7.27 0.90
CA ILE A 125 22.38 -8.46 1.72
C ILE A 125 22.34 -9.71 0.85
N ILE A 126 23.03 -10.74 1.31
CA ILE A 126 22.95 -12.09 0.76
C ILE A 126 22.54 -13.02 1.89
N VAL A 127 21.42 -13.69 1.74
CA VAL A 127 20.88 -14.58 2.76
C VAL A 127 20.46 -15.91 2.15
N THR A 128 20.74 -17.02 2.83
CA THR A 128 20.16 -18.32 2.50
C THR A 128 18.90 -18.50 3.36
N SER A 129 17.77 -18.67 2.69
CA SER A 129 16.45 -18.72 3.33
C SER A 129 15.56 -19.76 2.66
N LEU A 130 14.52 -20.17 3.37
CA LEU A 130 13.43 -20.97 2.81
C LEU A 130 12.49 -20.05 2.04
N SER A 131 12.57 -20.07 0.72
CA SER A 131 11.69 -19.25 -0.12
C SER A 131 10.48 -20.05 -0.58
N PRO A 132 9.26 -19.46 -0.55
CA PRO A 132 8.08 -20.11 -1.10
C PRO A 132 8.11 -20.22 -2.63
N LEU A 133 8.93 -19.42 -3.32
CA LEU A 133 9.01 -19.39 -4.79
C LEU A 133 9.88 -20.51 -5.37
N ILE A 134 10.85 -20.99 -4.61
CA ILE A 134 11.72 -22.10 -5.02
C ILE A 134 11.63 -23.17 -3.94
N LYS A 135 11.32 -24.40 -4.35
CA LYS A 135 11.28 -25.53 -3.40
C LYS A 135 12.66 -25.75 -2.77
N GLY A 136 12.75 -25.52 -1.46
CA GLY A 136 13.96 -25.74 -0.68
C GLY A 136 14.71 -24.46 -0.34
N LEU A 137 16.01 -24.61 -0.07
CA LEU A 137 16.89 -23.50 0.30
C LEU A 137 17.28 -22.68 -0.92
N SER A 138 17.08 -21.38 -0.82
CA SER A 138 17.45 -20.43 -1.85
C SER A 138 18.42 -19.40 -1.30
N LYS A 139 19.41 -19.05 -2.11
CA LYS A 139 20.28 -17.92 -1.84
C LYS A 139 19.66 -16.69 -2.48
N ILE A 140 19.33 -15.72 -1.65
CA ILE A 140 18.64 -14.50 -2.04
C ILE A 140 19.59 -13.33 -1.85
N LYS A 141 19.72 -12.50 -2.86
CA LYS A 141 20.53 -11.29 -2.81
C LYS A 141 19.63 -10.09 -3.08
N TYR A 142 19.72 -9.10 -2.22
CA TYR A 142 19.19 -7.77 -2.43
C TYR A 142 20.34 -6.80 -2.60
N ALA A 143 20.31 -6.05 -3.66
CA ALA A 143 21.33 -5.03 -3.95
C ALA A 143 20.64 -3.79 -4.50
N VAL A 144 21.24 -2.63 -4.23
CA VAL A 144 20.86 -1.37 -4.88
C VAL A 144 21.70 -1.24 -6.14
N GLU A 145 21.04 -0.93 -7.25
CA GLU A 145 21.66 -0.64 -8.55
C GLU A 145 21.18 0.73 -9.02
N GLU A 146 21.99 1.40 -9.81
CA GLU A 146 21.62 2.65 -10.46
C GLU A 146 21.19 2.38 -11.91
N ARG A 147 20.04 2.91 -12.27
CA ARG A 147 19.55 2.91 -13.64
C ARG A 147 18.92 4.27 -13.97
N ASP A 148 19.37 4.90 -15.03
CA ASP A 148 18.87 6.20 -15.48
C ASP A 148 18.89 7.29 -14.38
N GLY A 149 19.93 7.33 -13.56
CA GLY A 149 20.09 8.28 -12.46
C GLY A 149 19.23 8.01 -11.23
N ARG A 150 18.55 6.85 -11.19
CA ARG A 150 17.69 6.42 -10.08
C ARG A 150 18.26 5.18 -9.41
N LEU A 151 18.11 5.12 -8.09
CA LEU A 151 18.43 3.92 -7.35
C LEU A 151 17.23 2.97 -7.34
N ILE A 152 17.50 1.72 -7.66
CA ILE A 152 16.52 0.64 -7.73
C ILE A 152 16.99 -0.49 -6.84
N ILE A 153 16.10 -1.08 -6.05
CA ILE A 153 16.39 -2.30 -5.32
C ILE A 153 16.07 -3.49 -6.20
N ARG A 154 17.10 -4.28 -6.46
CA ARG A 154 17.02 -5.51 -7.24
C ARG A 154 17.16 -6.72 -6.33
N LYS A 155 16.28 -7.68 -6.54
CA LYS A 155 16.34 -9.00 -5.91
C LYS A 155 16.79 -10.03 -6.92
N SER A 156 17.81 -10.80 -6.60
CA SER A 156 18.17 -12.00 -7.33
C SER A 156 18.06 -13.23 -6.43
N MET A 157 17.64 -14.33 -7.02
CA MET A 157 17.38 -15.57 -6.29
C MET A 157 17.87 -16.78 -7.09
N ILE A 158 18.68 -17.58 -6.44
CA ILE A 158 19.19 -18.83 -6.99
C ILE A 158 19.00 -19.97 -5.99
N THR A 159 18.91 -21.20 -6.46
CA THR A 159 18.93 -22.38 -5.58
C THR A 159 20.26 -22.44 -4.81
N ALA A 160 20.21 -22.67 -3.50
CA ALA A 160 21.42 -22.63 -2.65
C ALA A 160 22.52 -23.62 -3.07
N PHE A 161 22.14 -24.72 -3.71
CA PHE A 161 23.04 -25.81 -4.14
C PHE A 161 23.62 -25.63 -5.55
N THR A 162 23.15 -24.66 -6.32
CA THR A 162 23.58 -24.45 -7.70
C THR A 162 24.66 -23.38 -7.72
N GLN A 163 25.76 -23.65 -8.43
CA GLN A 163 26.79 -22.65 -8.73
C GLN A 163 26.47 -21.83 -9.99
N ALA A 164 25.36 -22.14 -10.67
CA ALA A 164 24.98 -21.48 -11.90
C ALA A 164 24.56 -20.04 -11.64
N SER A 165 25.21 -19.14 -12.33
CA SER A 165 25.06 -17.69 -12.24
C SER A 165 23.97 -17.13 -13.15
N GLU A 166 22.87 -17.82 -13.39
CA GLU A 166 21.74 -17.18 -14.02
C GLU A 166 21.10 -16.22 -12.98
N ASP A 167 21.61 -15.00 -12.96
CA ASP A 167 21.08 -13.91 -12.15
C ASP A 167 19.72 -13.49 -12.72
N ARG A 168 18.68 -14.23 -12.34
CA ARG A 168 17.29 -13.86 -12.60
C ARG A 168 16.88 -12.78 -11.61
N GLY A 169 17.50 -11.60 -11.75
CA GLY A 169 17.17 -10.44 -10.95
C GLY A 169 15.85 -9.85 -11.36
N MET A 170 15.06 -9.45 -10.37
CA MET A 170 13.80 -8.72 -10.54
C MET A 170 13.90 -7.40 -9.80
N ASP A 171 13.49 -6.32 -10.46
CA ASP A 171 13.42 -5.00 -9.87
C ASP A 171 12.20 -4.97 -8.94
N LEU A 172 12.39 -4.62 -7.67
CA LEU A 172 11.35 -4.63 -6.66
C LEU A 172 10.84 -3.25 -6.29
N LEU A 173 11.75 -2.28 -6.24
CA LEU A 173 11.41 -0.94 -5.79
C LEU A 173 12.29 0.09 -6.51
N GLU A 174 11.65 1.07 -7.08
CA GLU A 174 12.30 2.21 -7.75
C GLU A 174 12.24 3.48 -6.89
N ASP A 175 12.98 4.51 -7.31
CA ASP A 175 13.05 5.83 -6.66
C ASP A 175 13.52 5.73 -5.19
N VAL A 176 14.49 4.87 -4.93
CA VAL A 176 15.09 4.69 -3.60
C VAL A 176 16.03 5.87 -3.30
N ALA A 177 15.85 6.48 -2.14
CA ALA A 177 16.76 7.53 -1.65
C ALA A 177 17.93 6.92 -0.87
N SER A 178 17.63 5.96 0.02
CA SER A 178 18.64 5.18 0.75
C SER A 178 18.07 3.83 1.17
N PHE A 179 18.94 2.84 1.30
CA PHE A 179 18.61 1.52 1.81
C PHE A 179 19.75 1.03 2.69
N THR A 180 19.54 0.99 4.00
CA THR A 180 20.57 0.63 4.95
C THR A 180 20.16 -0.54 5.82
N LEU A 181 21.11 -1.43 6.06
CA LEU A 181 20.97 -2.59 6.93
C LEU A 181 22.00 -2.48 8.04
N GLU A 182 21.57 -2.64 9.27
CA GLU A 182 22.42 -2.64 10.44
C GLU A 182 22.11 -3.87 11.28
N VAL A 183 23.13 -4.50 11.83
CA VAL A 183 22.99 -5.64 12.71
C VAL A 183 23.41 -5.26 14.13
N LYS A 184 22.75 -5.84 15.10
CA LYS A 184 23.08 -5.64 16.52
C LYS A 184 24.22 -6.58 16.92
N LEU A 185 25.31 -6.01 17.38
CA LEU A 185 26.47 -6.73 17.93
C LEU A 185 26.87 -6.08 19.25
N ASN A 186 26.79 -6.81 20.37
CA ASN A 186 27.18 -6.32 21.70
C ASN A 186 26.57 -4.94 22.02
N ASP A 187 25.26 -4.79 21.82
CA ASP A 187 24.46 -3.55 21.98
C ASP A 187 24.85 -2.38 21.05
N ARG A 188 25.67 -2.59 20.06
CA ARG A 188 26.01 -1.61 19.03
C ARG A 188 25.47 -2.04 17.69
N TRP A 189 25.08 -1.07 16.88
CA TRP A 189 24.64 -1.28 15.50
C TRP A 189 25.85 -1.17 14.57
N VAL A 190 26.09 -2.20 13.76
CA VAL A 190 27.14 -2.26 12.75
C VAL A 190 26.54 -2.50 11.38
N LYS A 191 27.14 -1.92 10.34
CA LYS A 191 26.61 -1.94 8.96
C LYS A 191 27.09 -3.13 8.14
N THR A 192 28.01 -3.92 8.66
CA THR A 192 28.58 -5.06 7.95
C THR A 192 28.49 -6.31 8.80
N TRP A 193 28.20 -7.44 8.17
CA TRP A 193 28.18 -8.74 8.82
C TRP A 193 28.54 -9.85 7.84
N ASP A 194 29.35 -10.78 8.27
CA ASP A 194 29.63 -12.01 7.52
C ASP A 194 29.53 -13.21 8.48
N SER A 195 28.50 -14.04 8.24
CA SER A 195 28.25 -15.24 9.06
C SER A 195 29.41 -16.25 9.04
N ARG A 196 30.20 -16.25 7.98
CA ARG A 196 31.38 -17.14 7.89
C ARG A 196 32.50 -16.73 8.85
N LEU A 197 32.64 -15.41 9.08
CA LEU A 197 33.61 -14.87 10.03
C LEU A 197 33.09 -14.93 11.47
N ALA A 198 31.82 -14.55 11.64
CA ALA A 198 31.15 -14.52 12.95
C ALA A 198 30.73 -15.92 13.44
N LYS A 199 30.68 -16.93 12.55
CA LYS A 199 30.17 -18.28 12.80
C LYS A 199 28.75 -18.33 13.34
N SER A 200 28.00 -17.29 13.09
CA SER A 200 26.61 -17.09 13.60
C SER A 200 25.81 -16.17 12.72
N ILE A 201 24.50 -16.17 12.93
CA ILE A 201 23.57 -15.16 12.40
C ILE A 201 23.38 -14.06 13.46
N PRO A 202 23.17 -12.80 13.08
CA PRO A 202 22.90 -11.72 14.03
C PRO A 202 21.56 -11.92 14.74
N GLU A 203 21.42 -11.44 15.97
CA GLU A 203 20.16 -11.54 16.72
C GLU A 203 19.10 -10.60 16.19
N GLU A 204 19.49 -9.40 15.80
CA GLU A 204 18.61 -8.37 15.30
C GLU A 204 19.22 -7.69 14.08
N VAL A 205 18.38 -7.42 13.08
CA VAL A 205 18.72 -6.67 11.87
C VAL A 205 17.75 -5.50 11.75
N ARG A 206 18.26 -4.28 11.75
CA ARG A 206 17.50 -3.09 11.46
C ARG A 206 17.56 -2.84 9.96
N ILE A 207 16.40 -2.67 9.37
CA ILE A 207 16.21 -2.35 7.95
C ILE A 207 15.70 -0.93 7.90
N THR A 208 16.40 -0.02 7.25
CA THR A 208 15.93 1.36 7.03
C THR A 208 15.88 1.62 5.53
N LEU A 209 14.72 2.03 5.08
CA LEU A 209 14.44 2.34 3.69
C LEU A 209 13.91 3.76 3.59
N ALA A 210 14.50 4.57 2.72
CA ALA A 210 13.97 5.86 2.33
C ALA A 210 13.65 5.85 0.82
N VAL A 211 12.44 6.30 0.47
CA VAL A 211 11.96 6.37 -0.91
C VAL A 211 11.49 7.78 -1.25
N PHE A 212 11.69 8.20 -2.48
CA PHE A 212 11.15 9.45 -2.97
C PHE A 212 9.68 9.26 -3.36
N ILE A 213 8.82 10.09 -2.77
CA ILE A 213 7.42 10.18 -3.18
C ILE A 213 7.32 11.26 -4.25
N ARG A 214 6.79 10.93 -5.42
CA ARG A 214 6.57 11.90 -6.49
C ARG A 214 5.31 12.69 -6.23
N ASP A 215 5.45 13.97 -5.97
CA ASP A 215 4.38 14.93 -6.19
C ASP A 215 4.32 15.30 -7.67
N LYS A 216 3.21 14.93 -8.33
CA LYS A 216 2.99 15.27 -9.74
C LYS A 216 2.92 16.78 -10.01
N GLU A 217 2.78 17.59 -8.96
CA GLU A 217 2.60 19.04 -9.06
C GLU A 217 3.89 19.83 -8.96
N ASN A 218 4.90 19.30 -8.32
CA ASN A 218 6.20 19.96 -8.18
C ASN A 218 7.22 19.21 -9.05
N GLU A 219 7.36 19.59 -10.31
CA GLU A 219 8.53 19.23 -11.14
C GLU A 219 9.85 19.84 -10.61
N GLY A 220 9.77 20.64 -9.56
CA GLY A 220 10.92 21.17 -8.84
C GLY A 220 11.54 20.14 -7.91
N ASP A 221 12.84 20.13 -7.84
CA ASP A 221 13.80 19.19 -7.22
C ASP A 221 13.67 18.98 -5.69
N SER A 222 12.56 19.37 -5.07
CA SER A 222 12.30 19.21 -3.62
C SER A 222 11.56 17.93 -3.30
N ARG A 223 12.14 16.79 -3.67
CA ARG A 223 11.62 15.47 -3.27
C ARG A 223 12.04 15.18 -1.84
N MET A 224 11.13 15.28 -0.88
CA MET A 224 11.42 14.82 0.48
C MET A 224 11.35 13.29 0.51
N PRO A 225 12.42 12.61 0.95
CA PRO A 225 12.39 11.17 1.10
C PRO A 225 11.54 10.79 2.31
N PHE A 226 10.63 9.84 2.13
CA PHE A 226 9.91 9.20 3.22
C PHE A 226 10.73 8.01 3.72
N SER A 227 11.03 7.97 5.02
CA SER A 227 11.84 6.93 5.64
C SER A 227 10.99 6.02 6.52
N VAL A 228 11.19 4.72 6.37
CA VAL A 228 10.59 3.66 7.22
C VAL A 228 11.68 2.76 7.74
N SER A 229 11.58 2.36 9.01
CA SER A 229 12.52 1.43 9.63
C SER A 229 11.78 0.26 10.27
N GLU A 230 12.33 -0.95 10.10
CA GLU A 230 11.80 -2.19 10.64
C GLU A 230 12.94 -3.00 11.30
N ILE A 231 12.58 -3.87 12.25
CA ILE A 231 13.51 -4.79 12.88
C ILE A 231 13.09 -6.22 12.54
N ALA A 232 14.04 -6.98 12.00
CA ALA A 232 13.90 -8.40 11.74
C ALA A 232 14.73 -9.20 12.77
N ARG A 233 14.18 -10.32 13.25
CA ARG A 233 14.85 -11.22 14.18
C ARG A 233 14.94 -12.62 13.58
N PRO A 234 16.11 -13.07 13.09
CA PRO A 234 16.27 -14.40 12.55
C PRO A 234 15.89 -15.48 13.56
N ARG A 235 15.00 -16.40 13.17
CA ARG A 235 14.43 -17.41 14.09
C ARG A 235 15.14 -18.74 14.06
N ILE A 236 15.81 -19.07 12.94
CA ILE A 236 16.37 -20.41 12.65
C ILE A 236 17.90 -20.45 12.88
N GLY A 237 18.47 -19.36 13.36
CA GLY A 237 19.93 -19.23 13.53
C GLY A 237 20.51 -19.84 14.82
N ARG A 238 19.73 -20.51 15.64
CA ARG A 238 20.26 -21.25 16.78
C ARG A 238 20.44 -22.72 16.37
N THR A 239 21.71 -23.08 16.19
CA THR A 239 22.28 -24.42 16.11
C THR A 239 21.29 -25.57 16.33
N ILE A 240 20.99 -26.31 15.26
CA ILE A 240 20.52 -27.69 15.38
C ILE A 240 21.71 -28.59 15.44
#